data_bc479502a2c90f7ffde0c421ffb0664f
#
_entry.id   bc479502a2c90f7ffde0c421ffb0664f
#
_cell.length_a   1.000
_cell.length_b   1.000
_cell.length_c   1.000
_cell.angle_alpha   90.00
_cell.angle_beta   90.00
_cell.angle_gamma   90.00
#
_symmetry.space_group_name_H-M   'P 1'
#
loop_
_entity.id
_entity.type
_entity.pdbx_description
1 polymer ?
#
loop_
_entity_poly.entity_id
_entity_poly.type
_entity_poly.pdbx_seq_one_letter_code
_entity_poly.pdbx_strand_id
1 'polypeptide(L)'
;MSKTNDNTDRRKAKLARKMDQYGAQTPLQYRLFRIRAAWRRVMSVVGPRALRALARRKRYPQIASLGVNCEVAFRFYCRWGFVDSSVFAWAASQNLATIEAALRNLRSVHEGSFSMNERTHMWMNADCGINFHGNLKWKPDSPTPPREALDEDLAELRGRLRHLTEKLVRYLRSDEETLLVHKLSDEDAAADDLGSRLDSLEKTLAGMGARNCTLLVVCQDADMPRMPPPSPMRVYRSVREFNSRRKVTWRELGDPVGWDALFSEFAPKTILPKAHSFKFE
;
A
#
# COMPACT_ATOMS: atom_id res chain seq x y z
N MET A 1 25.96 -36.23 31.91
CA MET A 1 25.75 -34.77 32.18
C MET A 1 25.84 -33.90 30.93
N SER A 2 25.18 -34.21 29.80
CA SER A 2 25.38 -33.46 28.54
C SER A 2 24.09 -32.89 27.89
N LYS A 3 22.88 -33.21 28.36
CA LYS A 3 21.63 -32.79 27.71
C LYS A 3 21.15 -31.36 28.04
N THR A 4 21.65 -30.77 29.11
CA THR A 4 21.23 -29.42 29.55
C THR A 4 21.89 -28.30 28.74
N ASN A 5 23.10 -28.49 28.24
CA ASN A 5 23.82 -27.48 27.45
C ASN A 5 23.21 -27.29 26.03
N ASP A 6 22.85 -28.39 25.37
CA ASP A 6 22.32 -28.34 23.98
C ASP A 6 21.01 -27.54 23.89
N ASN A 7 20.13 -27.65 24.88
CA ASN A 7 18.85 -26.92 24.89
C ASN A 7 19.03 -25.39 25.10
N THR A 8 20.07 -25.03 25.87
CA THR A 8 20.39 -23.61 26.11
C THR A 8 20.98 -22.96 24.87
N ASP A 9 21.84 -23.65 24.15
CA ASP A 9 22.46 -23.12 22.93
C ASP A 9 21.48 -23.05 21.76
N ARG A 10 20.57 -24.01 21.64
CA ARG A 10 19.43 -23.92 20.68
C ARG A 10 18.51 -22.73 20.97
N ARG A 11 18.23 -22.44 22.24
CA ARG A 11 17.44 -21.26 22.63
C ARG A 11 18.14 -19.95 22.32
N LYS A 12 19.44 -19.86 22.56
CA LYS A 12 20.26 -18.69 22.22
C LYS A 12 20.32 -18.46 20.71
N ALA A 13 20.55 -19.52 19.92
CA ALA A 13 20.57 -19.46 18.47
C ALA A 13 19.20 -19.02 17.88
N LYS A 14 18.10 -19.56 18.43
CA LYS A 14 16.74 -19.16 18.03
C LYS A 14 16.44 -17.70 18.39
N LEU A 15 16.92 -17.22 19.53
CA LEU A 15 16.77 -15.83 19.93
C LEU A 15 17.60 -14.91 19.02
N ALA A 16 18.84 -15.27 18.73
CA ALA A 16 19.72 -14.50 17.85
C ALA A 16 19.13 -14.35 16.44
N ARG A 17 18.62 -15.44 15.84
CA ARG A 17 17.93 -15.38 14.54
C ARG A 17 16.70 -14.45 14.58
N LYS A 18 15.92 -14.49 15.65
CA LYS A 18 14.77 -13.60 15.80
C LYS A 18 15.19 -12.15 16.00
N MET A 19 16.28 -11.90 16.74
CA MET A 19 16.81 -10.56 16.92
C MET A 19 17.29 -9.97 15.59
N ASP A 20 17.99 -10.78 14.78
CA ASP A 20 18.45 -10.40 13.45
C ASP A 20 17.27 -10.10 12.51
N GLN A 21 16.26 -10.98 12.50
CA GLN A 21 15.03 -10.80 11.72
C GLN A 21 14.29 -9.47 12.02
N TYR A 22 14.42 -8.96 13.25
CA TYR A 22 13.78 -7.71 13.69
C TYR A 22 14.75 -6.54 13.82
N GLY A 23 16.02 -6.71 13.38
CA GLY A 23 17.06 -5.68 13.47
C GLY A 23 17.40 -5.26 14.91
N ALA A 24 17.08 -6.12 15.91
CA ALA A 24 17.37 -5.84 17.31
C ALA A 24 18.80 -6.20 17.66
N GLN A 25 19.59 -5.21 18.11
CA GLN A 25 20.99 -5.42 18.49
C GLN A 25 21.14 -6.03 19.90
N THR A 26 20.11 -5.92 20.74
CA THR A 26 20.14 -6.48 22.10
C THR A 26 18.85 -7.21 22.45
N PRO A 27 18.88 -8.19 23.39
CA PRO A 27 17.69 -8.87 23.89
C PRO A 27 16.65 -7.91 24.47
N LEU A 28 17.09 -6.80 25.05
CA LEU A 28 16.22 -5.76 25.60
C LEU A 28 15.45 -5.05 24.48
N GLN A 29 16.15 -4.66 23.41
CA GLN A 29 15.49 -4.06 22.22
C GLN A 29 14.46 -5.00 21.60
N TYR A 30 14.78 -6.29 21.50
CA TYR A 30 13.84 -7.29 21.01
C TYR A 30 12.61 -7.43 21.93
N ARG A 31 12.79 -7.43 23.26
CA ARG A 31 11.67 -7.45 24.22
C ARG A 31 10.81 -6.19 24.10
N LEU A 32 11.43 -5.01 24.03
CA LEU A 32 10.71 -3.74 23.86
C LEU A 32 9.94 -3.71 22.53
N PHE A 33 10.55 -4.24 21.47
CA PHE A 33 9.88 -4.39 20.19
C PHE A 33 8.64 -5.29 20.29
N ARG A 34 8.75 -6.45 20.95
CA ARG A 34 7.62 -7.36 21.17
C ARG A 34 6.51 -6.73 22.02
N ILE A 35 6.87 -6.00 23.07
CA ILE A 35 5.92 -5.27 23.91
C ILE A 35 5.20 -4.20 23.08
N ARG A 36 5.95 -3.42 22.29
CA ARG A 36 5.37 -2.42 21.38
C ARG A 36 4.47 -3.06 20.32
N ALA A 37 4.86 -4.19 19.76
CA ALA A 37 4.05 -4.92 18.79
C ALA A 37 2.77 -5.51 19.43
N ALA A 38 2.87 -6.06 20.65
CA ALA A 38 1.71 -6.52 21.41
C ALA A 38 0.79 -5.35 21.79
N TRP A 39 1.34 -4.24 22.29
CA TRP A 39 0.61 -3.03 22.61
C TRP A 39 -0.10 -2.45 21.38
N ARG A 40 0.57 -2.41 20.22
CA ARG A 40 -0.05 -2.01 18.96
C ARG A 40 -1.22 -2.91 18.57
N ARG A 41 -1.11 -4.23 18.79
CA ARG A 41 -2.23 -5.17 18.57
C ARG A 41 -3.40 -4.90 19.53
N VAL A 42 -3.11 -4.66 20.80
CA VAL A 42 -4.13 -4.30 21.77
C VAL A 42 -4.76 -2.95 21.40
N MET A 43 -3.96 -1.95 21.09
CA MET A 43 -4.45 -0.63 20.68
C MET A 43 -5.16 -0.65 19.32
N SER A 44 -4.79 -1.54 18.40
CA SER A 44 -5.53 -1.72 17.14
C SER A 44 -6.92 -2.34 17.34
N VAL A 45 -7.13 -3.07 18.43
CA VAL A 45 -8.43 -3.68 18.76
C VAL A 45 -9.24 -2.82 19.73
N VAL A 46 -8.59 -2.31 20.79
CA VAL A 46 -9.23 -1.56 21.88
C VAL A 46 -9.27 -0.06 21.58
N GLY A 47 -8.17 0.51 21.06
CA GLY A 47 -8.08 1.92 20.70
C GLY A 47 -9.15 2.36 19.70
N PRO A 48 -9.43 1.59 18.61
CA PRO A 48 -10.53 1.90 17.70
C PRO A 48 -11.92 1.85 18.35
N ARG A 49 -12.10 1.01 19.36
CA ARG A 49 -13.39 0.96 20.09
C ARG A 49 -13.60 2.18 20.99
N ALA A 50 -12.57 2.61 21.71
CA ALA A 50 -12.63 3.80 22.57
C ALA A 50 -12.71 5.09 21.74
N LEU A 51 -11.93 5.20 20.65
CA LEU A 51 -11.99 6.32 19.73
C LEU A 51 -13.26 6.32 18.85
N ARG A 52 -13.90 5.17 18.62
CA ARG A 52 -15.20 5.07 17.94
C ARG A 52 -16.32 5.79 18.67
N ALA A 53 -16.22 5.91 19.98
CA ALA A 53 -17.19 6.65 20.80
C ALA A 53 -17.01 8.17 20.68
N LEU A 54 -15.85 8.67 20.29
CA LEU A 54 -15.49 10.09 20.36
C LEU A 54 -15.43 10.81 19.00
N ALA A 55 -15.40 10.13 17.86
CA ALA A 55 -15.29 10.77 16.56
C ALA A 55 -16.48 10.44 15.65
N ARG A 56 -17.09 11.46 15.03
CA ARG A 56 -17.98 11.31 13.87
C ARG A 56 -17.13 10.81 12.69
N ARG A 57 -16.92 9.50 12.59
CA ARG A 57 -16.11 8.88 11.54
C ARG A 57 -16.90 8.80 10.25
N LYS A 58 -16.33 9.31 9.20
CA LYS A 58 -16.83 9.02 7.86
C LYS A 58 -16.48 7.56 7.53
N ARG A 59 -17.48 6.77 7.17
CA ARG A 59 -17.32 5.35 6.82
C ARG A 59 -17.61 5.16 5.34
N TYR A 60 -16.66 4.58 4.65
CA TYR A 60 -16.75 4.32 3.22
C TYR A 60 -17.09 2.86 2.96
N PRO A 61 -18.15 2.57 2.17
CA PRO A 61 -18.43 1.21 1.70
C PRO A 61 -17.32 0.67 0.81
N GLN A 62 -16.68 1.56 0.05
CA GLN A 62 -15.67 1.21 -0.93
C GLN A 62 -14.40 2.03 -0.68
N ILE A 63 -13.26 1.35 -0.69
CA ILE A 63 -11.94 1.99 -0.53
C ILE A 63 -11.02 1.40 -1.58
N ALA A 64 -10.24 2.26 -2.26
CA ALA A 64 -9.26 1.85 -3.24
C ALA A 64 -7.99 2.69 -3.14
N SER A 65 -6.83 2.06 -3.34
CA SER A 65 -5.56 2.73 -3.52
C SER A 65 -5.42 3.20 -4.96
N LEU A 66 -4.97 4.43 -5.18
CA LEU A 66 -4.56 4.94 -6.50
C LEU A 66 -3.04 4.86 -6.72
N GLY A 67 -2.31 4.13 -5.86
CA GLY A 67 -0.91 3.82 -6.13
C GLY A 67 0.08 4.85 -5.63
N VAL A 68 1.09 5.07 -6.35
CA VAL A 68 2.50 5.40 -6.33
C VAL A 68 3.33 4.17 -5.97
N ASN A 69 3.04 3.49 -4.88
CA ASN A 69 3.68 2.23 -4.49
C ASN A 69 2.70 1.37 -3.66
N CYS A 70 3.15 0.21 -3.23
CA CYS A 70 2.34 -0.72 -2.44
C CYS A 70 2.11 -0.27 -0.98
N GLU A 71 2.63 0.88 -0.55
CA GLU A 71 2.53 1.31 0.87
C GLU A 71 1.09 1.47 1.32
N VAL A 72 0.23 2.12 0.52
CA VAL A 72 -1.19 2.32 0.87
C VAL A 72 -1.91 0.98 1.06
N ALA A 73 -1.74 0.06 0.10
CA ALA A 73 -2.34 -1.28 0.17
C ALA A 73 -1.82 -2.07 1.38
N PHE A 74 -0.51 -1.98 1.64
CA PHE A 74 0.10 -2.60 2.80
C PHE A 74 -0.44 -2.04 4.12
N ARG A 75 -0.67 -0.72 4.19
CA ARG A 75 -1.28 -0.07 5.36
C ARG A 75 -2.73 -0.51 5.57
N PHE A 76 -3.51 -0.67 4.49
CA PHE A 76 -4.84 -1.27 4.57
C PHE A 76 -4.79 -2.68 5.17
N TYR A 77 -3.86 -3.51 4.69
CA TYR A 77 -3.66 -4.84 5.22
C TYR A 77 -3.27 -4.84 6.71
N CYS A 78 -2.31 -4.01 7.10
CA CYS A 78 -1.89 -3.90 8.51
C CYS A 78 -3.01 -3.44 9.42
N ARG A 79 -3.86 -2.53 8.95
CA ARG A 79 -4.90 -1.91 9.77
C ARG A 79 -6.17 -2.74 9.84
N TRP A 80 -6.63 -3.25 8.72
CA TRP A 80 -7.94 -3.90 8.61
C TRP A 80 -7.87 -5.39 8.31
N GLY A 81 -6.70 -5.91 7.96
CA GLY A 81 -6.50 -7.33 7.70
C GLY A 81 -7.04 -7.79 6.34
N PHE A 82 -7.28 -6.87 5.41
CA PHE A 82 -7.61 -7.20 4.02
C PHE A 82 -6.55 -6.64 3.08
N VAL A 83 -6.42 -7.29 1.93
CA VAL A 83 -5.59 -6.80 0.83
C VAL A 83 -6.50 -5.94 -0.04
N ASP A 84 -6.14 -4.67 -0.23
CA ASP A 84 -6.81 -3.84 -1.21
C ASP A 84 -6.63 -4.46 -2.59
N SER A 85 -7.74 -4.70 -3.23
CA SER A 85 -7.79 -5.28 -4.57
C SER A 85 -8.09 -4.23 -5.64
N SER A 86 -7.59 -3.00 -5.50
CA SER A 86 -7.60 -2.02 -6.59
C SER A 86 -6.47 -2.26 -7.57
N VAL A 87 -6.62 -1.79 -8.79
CA VAL A 87 -5.64 -2.01 -9.87
C VAL A 87 -4.25 -1.45 -9.56
N PHE A 88 -4.18 -0.37 -8.76
CA PHE A 88 -2.93 0.28 -8.39
C PHE A 88 -2.41 -0.12 -7.00
N ALA A 89 -3.10 -1.01 -6.30
CA ALA A 89 -2.76 -1.36 -4.91
C ALA A 89 -1.35 -1.95 -4.77
N TRP A 90 -0.96 -2.81 -5.71
CA TRP A 90 0.32 -3.51 -5.72
C TRP A 90 1.13 -3.13 -6.97
N ALA A 91 1.07 -1.88 -7.36
CA ALA A 91 1.79 -1.31 -8.46
C ALA A 91 2.85 -0.32 -7.95
N ALA A 92 3.90 -0.12 -8.75
CA ALA A 92 4.84 0.98 -8.58
C ALA A 92 4.69 1.92 -9.79
N SER A 93 4.05 3.08 -9.55
CA SER A 93 3.97 4.20 -10.48
C SER A 93 4.99 5.26 -10.08
N GLN A 94 5.38 6.11 -11.02
CA GLN A 94 6.38 7.12 -10.72
C GLN A 94 5.74 8.37 -10.07
N ASN A 95 4.60 8.83 -10.60
CA ASN A 95 3.96 10.08 -10.20
C ASN A 95 2.48 10.12 -10.57
N LEU A 96 1.82 11.24 -10.25
CA LEU A 96 0.40 11.52 -10.57
C LEU A 96 0.11 11.42 -12.08
N ALA A 97 1.00 11.92 -12.93
CA ALA A 97 0.80 11.90 -14.38
C ALA A 97 0.72 10.46 -14.92
N THR A 98 1.55 9.55 -14.37
CA THR A 98 1.53 8.13 -14.71
C THR A 98 0.19 7.49 -14.34
N ILE A 99 -0.33 7.77 -13.14
CA ILE A 99 -1.64 7.27 -12.69
C ILE A 99 -2.76 7.84 -13.55
N GLU A 100 -2.73 9.13 -13.84
CA GLU A 100 -3.74 9.78 -14.67
C GLU A 100 -3.75 9.22 -16.11
N ALA A 101 -2.58 9.02 -16.72
CA ALA A 101 -2.46 8.41 -18.04
C ALA A 101 -3.08 7.00 -18.06
N ALA A 102 -2.82 6.20 -17.04
CA ALA A 102 -3.41 4.88 -16.89
C ALA A 102 -4.94 4.93 -16.71
N LEU A 103 -5.45 5.88 -15.93
CA LEU A 103 -6.89 6.08 -15.73
C LEU A 103 -7.61 6.52 -17.03
N ARG A 104 -6.97 7.36 -17.85
CA ARG A 104 -7.52 7.80 -19.16
C ARG A 104 -7.60 6.64 -20.15
N ASN A 105 -6.74 5.65 -20.04
CA ASN A 105 -6.73 4.48 -20.90
C ASN A 105 -6.58 3.20 -20.09
N LEU A 106 -7.61 2.87 -19.31
CA LEU A 106 -7.59 1.66 -18.46
C LEU A 106 -7.42 0.36 -19.24
N ARG A 107 -7.74 0.36 -20.53
CA ARG A 107 -7.54 -0.81 -21.38
C ARG A 107 -6.05 -1.12 -21.55
N SER A 108 -5.22 -0.11 -21.71
CA SER A 108 -3.76 -0.29 -21.84
C SER A 108 -3.14 -0.91 -20.57
N VAL A 109 -3.76 -0.74 -19.40
CA VAL A 109 -3.27 -1.30 -18.14
C VAL A 109 -3.18 -2.83 -18.16
N HIS A 110 -4.06 -3.51 -18.87
CA HIS A 110 -4.09 -4.98 -18.94
C HIS A 110 -3.83 -5.55 -20.34
N GLU A 111 -4.00 -4.74 -21.41
CA GLU A 111 -3.75 -5.16 -22.79
C GLU A 111 -2.44 -4.61 -23.37
N GLY A 112 -1.78 -3.66 -22.67
CA GLY A 112 -0.58 -3.00 -23.12
C GLY A 112 0.64 -3.91 -23.28
N SER A 113 1.73 -3.30 -23.70
CA SER A 113 3.02 -3.96 -23.91
C SER A 113 3.73 -4.15 -22.57
N PHE A 114 4.02 -5.40 -22.21
CA PHE A 114 4.71 -5.73 -20.96
C PHE A 114 6.11 -6.27 -21.24
N SER A 115 7.05 -5.86 -20.39
CA SER A 115 8.38 -6.44 -20.30
C SER A 115 8.73 -6.76 -18.85
N MET A 116 9.47 -7.84 -18.63
CA MET A 116 9.98 -8.17 -17.31
C MET A 116 11.18 -7.27 -16.99
N ASN A 117 11.10 -6.57 -15.86
CA ASN A 117 12.25 -5.85 -15.33
C ASN A 117 13.06 -6.81 -14.44
N GLU A 118 14.20 -7.28 -14.96
CA GLU A 118 15.05 -8.25 -14.28
C GLU A 118 15.61 -7.78 -12.94
N ARG A 119 15.77 -6.47 -12.75
CA ARG A 119 16.27 -5.89 -11.51
C ARG A 119 15.23 -5.88 -10.38
N THR A 120 13.98 -5.61 -10.72
CA THR A 120 12.89 -5.48 -9.73
C THR A 120 11.99 -6.70 -9.69
N HIS A 121 12.12 -7.61 -10.65
CA HIS A 121 11.23 -8.76 -10.86
C HIS A 121 9.75 -8.36 -10.98
N MET A 122 9.51 -7.19 -11.59
CA MET A 122 8.20 -6.67 -11.85
C MET A 122 7.92 -6.57 -13.34
N TRP A 123 6.69 -6.74 -13.72
CA TRP A 123 6.24 -6.51 -15.09
C TRP A 123 6.05 -5.01 -15.31
N MET A 124 6.85 -4.42 -16.17
CA MET A 124 6.71 -3.05 -16.60
C MET A 124 5.74 -2.97 -17.77
N ASN A 125 4.67 -2.24 -17.62
CA ASN A 125 3.77 -1.87 -18.70
C ASN A 125 4.31 -0.60 -19.39
N ALA A 126 4.78 -0.73 -20.62
CA ALA A 126 5.39 0.37 -21.36
C ALA A 126 4.39 1.46 -21.76
N ASP A 127 3.12 1.11 -21.94
CA ASP A 127 2.08 2.03 -22.42
C ASP A 127 1.62 3.01 -21.35
N CYS A 128 1.71 2.61 -20.07
CA CYS A 128 1.33 3.49 -18.95
C CYS A 128 2.49 3.76 -17.96
N GLY A 129 3.66 3.17 -18.15
CA GLY A 129 4.83 3.41 -17.30
C GLY A 129 4.72 2.83 -15.87
N ILE A 130 3.85 1.87 -15.66
CA ILE A 130 3.58 1.28 -14.33
C ILE A 130 4.20 -0.11 -14.23
N ASN A 131 4.84 -0.37 -13.09
CA ASN A 131 5.35 -1.69 -12.75
C ASN A 131 4.35 -2.44 -11.88
N PHE A 132 4.07 -3.70 -12.22
CA PHE A 132 3.15 -4.57 -11.52
C PHE A 132 3.85 -5.82 -11.00
N HIS A 133 3.52 -6.26 -9.80
CA HIS A 133 3.96 -7.54 -9.28
C HIS A 133 3.23 -8.69 -9.98
N GLY A 134 4.01 -9.62 -10.57
CA GLY A 134 3.53 -10.93 -10.98
C GLY A 134 3.32 -11.86 -9.78
N ASN A 135 2.96 -13.10 -10.07
CA ASN A 135 2.88 -14.18 -9.06
C ASN A 135 4.13 -15.03 -9.02
N LEU A 136 4.99 -14.89 -10.03
CA LEU A 136 6.20 -15.69 -10.17
C LEU A 136 7.18 -15.39 -9.03
N LYS A 137 7.45 -16.40 -8.21
CA LYS A 137 8.44 -16.32 -7.13
C LYS A 137 9.84 -16.54 -7.69
N TRP A 138 10.47 -15.45 -8.06
CA TRP A 138 11.84 -15.45 -8.56
C TRP A 138 12.78 -14.83 -7.55
N LYS A 139 13.86 -15.54 -7.20
CA LYS A 139 14.88 -15.00 -6.29
C LYS A 139 15.93 -14.24 -7.10
N PRO A 140 16.44 -13.11 -6.58
CA PRO A 140 17.44 -12.29 -7.27
C PRO A 140 18.66 -13.04 -7.82
N ASP A 141 19.10 -14.07 -7.08
CA ASP A 141 20.28 -14.86 -7.41
C ASP A 141 19.97 -16.15 -8.23
N SER A 142 18.71 -16.30 -8.64
CA SER A 142 18.29 -17.46 -9.44
C SER A 142 18.39 -17.17 -10.93
N PRO A 143 18.60 -18.19 -11.77
CA PRO A 143 18.53 -18.02 -13.23
C PRO A 143 17.18 -17.45 -13.66
N THR A 144 17.18 -16.68 -14.75
CA THR A 144 15.94 -16.19 -15.35
C THR A 144 14.98 -17.34 -15.59
N PRO A 145 13.71 -17.24 -15.17
CA PRO A 145 12.72 -18.28 -15.40
C PRO A 145 12.58 -18.63 -16.89
N PRO A 146 12.19 -19.88 -17.21
CA PRO A 146 11.86 -20.25 -18.57
C PRO A 146 10.79 -19.33 -19.16
N ARG A 147 10.84 -19.13 -20.48
CA ARG A 147 9.92 -18.24 -21.18
C ARG A 147 8.46 -18.63 -20.97
N GLU A 148 8.17 -19.91 -20.94
CA GLU A 148 6.83 -20.46 -20.72
C GLU A 148 6.27 -20.03 -19.35
N ALA A 149 7.10 -20.05 -18.29
CA ALA A 149 6.70 -19.60 -16.95
C ALA A 149 6.46 -18.08 -16.90
N LEU A 150 7.23 -17.30 -17.65
CA LEU A 150 7.03 -15.87 -17.79
C LEU A 150 5.74 -15.57 -18.56
N ASP A 151 5.46 -16.28 -19.65
CA ASP A 151 4.26 -16.09 -20.46
C ASP A 151 2.99 -16.45 -19.66
N GLU A 152 3.04 -17.51 -18.84
CA GLU A 152 1.96 -17.92 -17.95
C GLU A 152 1.72 -16.84 -16.87
N ASP A 153 2.76 -16.37 -16.17
CA ASP A 153 2.66 -15.32 -15.14
C ASP A 153 2.09 -14.02 -15.72
N LEU A 154 2.51 -13.66 -16.95
CA LEU A 154 1.97 -12.49 -17.64
C LEU A 154 0.48 -12.65 -17.99
N ALA A 155 0.08 -13.83 -18.44
CA ALA A 155 -1.32 -14.11 -18.75
C ALA A 155 -2.20 -14.01 -17.49
N GLU A 156 -1.75 -14.57 -16.36
CA GLU A 156 -2.41 -14.42 -15.06
C GLU A 156 -2.48 -12.96 -14.61
N LEU A 157 -1.38 -12.22 -14.73
CA LEU A 157 -1.33 -10.80 -14.40
C LEU A 157 -2.35 -10.00 -15.21
N ARG A 158 -2.40 -10.20 -16.51
CA ARG A 158 -3.38 -9.52 -17.39
C ARG A 158 -4.82 -9.81 -17.00
N GLY A 159 -5.14 -11.07 -16.69
CA GLY A 159 -6.47 -11.46 -16.20
C GLY A 159 -6.84 -10.75 -14.90
N ARG A 160 -5.90 -10.70 -13.94
CA ARG A 160 -6.05 -10.00 -12.67
C ARG A 160 -6.23 -8.49 -12.87
N LEU A 161 -5.38 -7.85 -13.69
CA LEU A 161 -5.47 -6.42 -13.96
C LEU A 161 -6.78 -6.04 -14.64
N ARG A 162 -7.28 -6.83 -15.58
CA ARG A 162 -8.61 -6.65 -16.19
C ARG A 162 -9.70 -6.63 -15.14
N HIS A 163 -9.76 -7.67 -14.29
CA HIS A 163 -10.75 -7.75 -13.22
C HIS A 163 -10.70 -6.54 -12.26
N LEU A 164 -9.47 -6.11 -11.86
CA LEU A 164 -9.29 -5.00 -10.96
C LEU A 164 -9.62 -3.65 -11.60
N THR A 165 -9.39 -3.51 -12.89
CA THR A 165 -9.78 -2.35 -13.69
C THR A 165 -11.30 -2.21 -13.75
N GLU A 166 -11.99 -3.31 -14.07
CA GLU A 166 -13.45 -3.36 -14.10
C GLU A 166 -14.05 -3.06 -12.71
N LYS A 167 -13.40 -3.56 -11.66
CA LYS A 167 -13.79 -3.28 -10.27
C LYS A 167 -13.64 -1.80 -9.94
N LEU A 168 -12.53 -1.16 -10.32
CA LEU A 168 -12.32 0.27 -10.10
C LEU A 168 -13.40 1.09 -10.80
N VAL A 169 -13.68 0.81 -12.09
CA VAL A 169 -14.74 1.50 -12.86
C VAL A 169 -16.10 1.34 -12.17
N ARG A 170 -16.40 0.14 -11.69
CA ARG A 170 -17.65 -0.14 -10.95
C ARG A 170 -17.74 0.69 -9.66
N TYR A 171 -16.63 0.83 -8.91
CA TYR A 171 -16.56 1.67 -7.71
C TYR A 171 -16.80 3.15 -8.04
N LEU A 172 -16.15 3.68 -9.08
CA LEU A 172 -16.28 5.06 -9.48
C LEU A 172 -17.71 5.41 -9.91
N ARG A 173 -18.42 4.48 -10.55
CA ARG A 173 -19.80 4.66 -11.05
C ARG A 173 -20.88 4.30 -10.05
N SER A 174 -20.51 3.77 -8.90
CA SER A 174 -21.44 3.39 -7.85
C SER A 174 -22.06 4.63 -7.18
N ASP A 175 -23.30 4.49 -6.71
CA ASP A 175 -23.94 5.47 -5.84
C ASP A 175 -23.42 5.39 -4.39
N GLU A 176 -22.60 4.41 -4.07
CA GLU A 176 -21.96 4.29 -2.78
C GLU A 176 -20.74 5.20 -2.66
N GLU A 177 -20.52 5.75 -1.45
CA GLU A 177 -19.32 6.55 -1.19
C GLU A 177 -18.04 5.73 -1.33
N THR A 178 -17.14 6.20 -2.19
CA THR A 178 -15.83 5.59 -2.44
C THR A 178 -14.71 6.48 -1.92
N LEU A 179 -13.81 5.92 -1.11
CA LEU A 179 -12.56 6.57 -0.73
C LEU A 179 -11.44 6.11 -1.66
N LEU A 180 -10.90 7.04 -2.40
CA LEU A 180 -9.70 6.85 -3.21
C LEU A 180 -8.51 7.40 -2.42
N VAL A 181 -7.50 6.56 -2.15
CA VAL A 181 -6.32 6.97 -1.36
C VAL A 181 -5.12 7.06 -2.29
N HIS A 182 -4.52 8.22 -2.39
CA HIS A 182 -3.32 8.47 -3.14
C HIS A 182 -2.24 9.08 -2.23
N LYS A 183 -1.08 8.43 -2.14
CA LYS A 183 0.09 9.01 -1.49
C LYS A 183 0.93 9.71 -2.55
N LEU A 184 1.26 10.98 -2.32
CA LEU A 184 2.14 11.72 -3.24
C LEU A 184 3.54 11.10 -3.26
N SER A 185 4.15 11.08 -4.44
CA SER A 185 5.59 10.88 -4.59
C SER A 185 6.35 12.15 -4.17
N ASP A 186 7.64 12.00 -3.88
CA ASP A 186 8.50 13.15 -3.57
C ASP A 186 8.59 14.10 -4.78
N GLU A 187 8.55 13.55 -6.01
CA GLU A 187 8.53 14.31 -7.26
C GLU A 187 7.25 15.16 -7.38
N ASP A 188 6.08 14.56 -7.12
CA ASP A 188 4.82 15.28 -7.19
C ASP A 188 4.72 16.35 -6.10
N ALA A 189 5.14 16.03 -4.87
CA ALA A 189 5.11 16.96 -3.75
C ALA A 189 6.02 18.18 -3.96
N ALA A 190 7.11 18.03 -4.73
CA ALA A 190 8.02 19.10 -5.09
C ALA A 190 7.61 19.89 -6.33
N ALA A 191 6.58 19.44 -7.07
CA ALA A 191 6.19 20.05 -8.33
C ALA A 191 5.43 21.37 -8.12
N ASP A 192 5.86 22.44 -8.82
CA ASP A 192 5.22 23.76 -8.77
C ASP A 192 3.77 23.71 -9.31
N ASP A 193 3.48 22.77 -10.21
CA ASP A 193 2.19 22.59 -10.85
C ASP A 193 1.30 21.52 -10.18
N LEU A 194 1.63 21.11 -8.95
CA LEU A 194 0.89 20.06 -8.22
C LEU A 194 -0.63 20.31 -8.20
N GLY A 195 -1.06 21.58 -8.00
CA GLY A 195 -2.47 21.94 -8.02
C GLY A 195 -3.15 21.55 -9.35
N SER A 196 -2.53 21.92 -10.45
CA SER A 196 -3.03 21.61 -11.81
C SER A 196 -3.07 20.11 -12.08
N ARG A 197 -2.07 19.35 -11.62
CA ARG A 197 -2.02 17.88 -11.74
C ARG A 197 -3.16 17.22 -10.97
N LEU A 198 -3.40 17.65 -9.74
CA LEU A 198 -4.49 17.12 -8.91
C LEU A 198 -5.87 17.48 -9.50
N ASP A 199 -6.04 18.70 -10.03
CA ASP A 199 -7.28 19.11 -10.71
C ASP A 199 -7.51 18.29 -11.98
N SER A 200 -6.44 17.96 -12.72
CA SER A 200 -6.50 17.09 -13.90
C SER A 200 -6.90 15.66 -13.53
N LEU A 201 -6.34 15.11 -12.45
CA LEU A 201 -6.73 13.82 -11.92
C LEU A 201 -8.21 13.79 -11.52
N GLU A 202 -8.71 14.82 -10.82
CA GLU A 202 -10.13 14.94 -10.45
C GLU A 202 -11.04 14.99 -11.68
N LYS A 203 -10.68 15.76 -12.70
CA LYS A 203 -11.43 15.81 -13.98
C LYS A 203 -11.45 14.45 -14.65
N THR A 204 -10.33 13.74 -14.64
CA THR A 204 -10.23 12.39 -15.22
C THR A 204 -11.15 11.42 -14.47
N LEU A 205 -11.11 11.42 -13.13
CA LEU A 205 -12.01 10.61 -12.30
C LEU A 205 -13.49 10.95 -12.52
N ALA A 206 -13.82 12.24 -12.59
CA ALA A 206 -15.18 12.69 -12.87
C ALA A 206 -15.64 12.24 -14.28
N GLY A 207 -14.77 12.33 -15.29
CA GLY A 207 -15.03 11.82 -16.63
C GLY A 207 -15.28 10.32 -16.69
N MET A 208 -14.71 9.55 -15.77
CA MET A 208 -14.95 8.12 -15.61
C MET A 208 -16.26 7.80 -14.87
N GLY A 209 -16.94 8.79 -14.32
CA GLY A 209 -18.20 8.68 -13.62
C GLY A 209 -18.10 8.73 -12.09
N ALA A 210 -16.98 9.19 -11.55
CA ALA A 210 -16.81 9.36 -10.10
C ALA A 210 -17.72 10.47 -9.56
N ARG A 211 -18.88 10.08 -9.00
CA ARG A 211 -19.88 11.01 -8.46
C ARG A 211 -19.79 11.13 -6.94
N ASN A 212 -19.62 10.02 -6.25
CA ASN A 212 -19.61 9.91 -4.80
C ASN A 212 -18.23 9.50 -4.28
N CYS A 213 -17.17 10.14 -4.77
CA CYS A 213 -15.81 9.81 -4.42
C CYS A 213 -15.18 10.90 -3.54
N THR A 214 -14.40 10.46 -2.56
CA THR A 214 -13.47 11.32 -1.83
C THR A 214 -12.04 10.91 -2.21
N LEU A 215 -11.26 11.83 -2.74
CA LEU A 215 -9.84 11.66 -3.01
C LEU A 215 -9.05 12.10 -1.77
N LEU A 216 -8.55 11.15 -1.02
CA LEU A 216 -7.64 11.38 0.08
C LEU A 216 -6.20 11.42 -0.44
N VAL A 217 -5.64 12.61 -0.51
CA VAL A 217 -4.24 12.83 -0.87
C VAL A 217 -3.40 12.81 0.40
N VAL A 218 -2.45 11.89 0.48
CA VAL A 218 -1.54 11.73 1.61
C VAL A 218 -0.17 12.26 1.21
N CYS A 219 0.34 13.22 1.96
CA CYS A 219 1.67 13.82 1.78
C CYS A 219 2.53 13.64 3.02
N GLN A 220 3.77 14.09 2.97
CA GLN A 220 4.61 14.20 4.17
C GLN A 220 4.23 15.44 4.98
N ASP A 221 4.49 15.43 6.31
CA ASP A 221 4.21 16.59 7.18
C ASP A 221 4.89 17.87 6.66
N ALA A 222 6.10 17.74 6.11
CA ALA A 222 6.87 18.87 5.57
C ALA A 222 6.23 19.50 4.30
N ASP A 223 5.47 18.72 3.54
CA ASP A 223 4.86 19.17 2.30
C ASP A 223 3.48 19.80 2.52
N MET A 224 2.85 19.54 3.67
CA MET A 224 1.49 20.01 3.96
C MET A 224 1.28 21.52 3.73
N PRO A 225 2.23 22.42 4.08
CA PRO A 225 2.08 23.85 3.82
C PRO A 225 2.03 24.25 2.34
N ARG A 226 2.51 23.36 1.45
CA ARG A 226 2.54 23.60 -0.01
C ARG A 226 1.32 23.04 -0.73
N MET A 227 0.47 22.28 -0.04
CA MET A 227 -0.69 21.67 -0.66
C MET A 227 -1.65 22.72 -1.20
N PRO A 228 -2.15 22.55 -2.42
CA PRO A 228 -3.16 23.44 -2.96
C PRO A 228 -4.44 23.35 -2.12
N PRO A 229 -5.37 24.31 -2.23
CA PRO A 229 -6.63 24.27 -1.50
C PRO A 229 -7.38 22.94 -1.72
N PRO A 230 -8.10 22.42 -0.71
CA PRO A 230 -8.96 21.28 -0.91
C PRO A 230 -10.09 21.60 -1.89
N SER A 231 -10.61 20.57 -2.54
CA SER A 231 -11.79 20.65 -3.41
C SER A 231 -12.96 19.90 -2.77
N PRO A 232 -14.17 19.95 -3.35
CA PRO A 232 -15.28 19.10 -2.92
C PRO A 232 -14.98 17.60 -2.95
N MET A 233 -14.10 17.15 -3.87
CA MET A 233 -13.67 15.76 -3.97
C MET A 233 -12.41 15.49 -3.14
N ARG A 234 -11.51 16.45 -2.97
CA ARG A 234 -10.15 16.27 -2.47
C ARG A 234 -9.97 16.74 -1.03
N VAL A 235 -9.40 15.87 -0.22
CA VAL A 235 -8.96 16.17 1.15
C VAL A 235 -7.51 15.79 1.34
N TYR A 236 -6.79 16.51 2.19
CA TYR A 236 -5.37 16.25 2.47
C TYR A 236 -5.19 15.76 3.88
N ARG A 237 -4.25 14.82 4.03
CA ARG A 237 -3.70 14.40 5.33
C ARG A 237 -2.22 14.18 5.19
N SER A 238 -1.50 14.41 6.28
CA SER A 238 -0.08 14.17 6.30
C SER A 238 0.29 12.97 7.16
N VAL A 239 1.40 12.38 6.82
CA VAL A 239 2.11 11.37 7.60
C VAL A 239 3.57 11.80 7.72
N ARG A 240 4.22 11.41 8.80
CA ARG A 240 5.64 11.72 8.98
C ARG A 240 6.48 10.94 7.99
N GLU A 241 7.54 11.59 7.52
CA GLU A 241 8.57 10.90 6.76
C GLU A 241 9.19 9.80 7.60
N PHE A 242 9.34 8.64 7.01
CA PHE A 242 10.10 7.56 7.61
C PHE A 242 11.56 7.65 7.14
N ASN A 243 12.47 7.89 8.08
CA ASN A 243 13.90 7.91 7.78
C ASN A 243 14.39 6.49 7.49
N SER A 244 14.48 6.13 6.19
CA SER A 244 14.81 4.80 5.68
C SER A 244 16.25 4.32 5.93
N ARG A 245 17.08 5.11 6.63
CA ARG A 245 18.49 4.76 6.91
C ARG A 245 18.66 3.58 7.86
N ARG A 246 17.58 3.10 8.51
CA ARG A 246 17.60 1.87 9.30
C ARG A 246 16.94 0.74 8.48
N LYS A 247 17.57 -0.44 8.47
CA LYS A 247 16.94 -1.69 7.98
C LYS A 247 15.69 -1.95 8.81
N VAL A 248 14.55 -1.57 8.32
CA VAL A 248 13.23 -1.77 8.95
C VAL A 248 12.48 -2.85 8.20
N THR A 249 11.69 -3.57 8.92
CA THR A 249 10.75 -4.52 8.31
C THR A 249 9.69 -3.77 7.52
N TRP A 250 9.10 -4.39 6.51
CA TRP A 250 7.97 -3.84 5.75
C TRP A 250 6.85 -3.29 6.65
N ARG A 251 6.66 -3.86 7.84
CA ARG A 251 5.66 -3.40 8.82
C ARG A 251 6.00 -2.06 9.47
N GLU A 252 7.25 -1.67 9.42
CA GLU A 252 7.77 -0.43 10.00
C GLU A 252 8.08 0.63 8.93
N LEU A 253 7.95 0.27 7.64
CA LEU A 253 8.07 1.24 6.55
C LEU A 253 7.02 2.34 6.67
N GLY A 254 7.45 3.56 6.49
CA GLY A 254 6.60 4.74 6.63
C GLY A 254 6.24 5.07 8.08
N ASP A 255 5.20 5.83 8.31
CA ASP A 255 4.71 6.24 9.62
C ASP A 255 3.49 5.40 10.06
N PRO A 256 3.68 4.26 10.76
CA PRO A 256 2.55 3.42 11.18
C PRO A 256 1.55 4.15 12.06
N VAL A 257 2.02 5.11 12.87
CA VAL A 257 1.19 5.86 13.82
C VAL A 257 0.36 6.90 13.08
N GLY A 258 0.98 7.63 12.14
CA GLY A 258 0.28 8.58 11.28
C GLY A 258 -0.77 7.91 10.41
N TRP A 259 -0.42 6.78 9.78
CA TRP A 259 -1.38 5.99 9.01
C TRP A 259 -2.53 5.43 9.87
N ASP A 260 -2.25 4.98 11.09
CA ASP A 260 -3.28 4.51 12.01
C ASP A 260 -4.22 5.64 12.45
N ALA A 261 -3.70 6.84 12.66
CA ALA A 261 -4.50 8.03 12.96
C ALA A 261 -5.39 8.40 11.77
N LEU A 262 -4.81 8.49 10.57
CA LEU A 262 -5.50 8.77 9.33
C LEU A 262 -6.63 7.77 9.07
N PHE A 263 -6.37 6.47 9.15
CA PHE A 263 -7.39 5.44 8.97
C PHE A 263 -8.38 5.32 10.15
N SER A 264 -8.11 6.02 11.23
CA SER A 264 -9.11 6.20 12.29
C SER A 264 -10.18 7.20 11.90
N GLU A 265 -9.84 8.19 11.10
CA GLU A 265 -10.78 9.19 10.55
C GLU A 265 -11.56 8.62 9.35
N PHE A 266 -10.87 7.89 8.47
CA PHE A 266 -11.42 7.28 7.25
C PHE A 266 -11.45 5.76 7.40
N ALA A 267 -12.60 5.16 7.61
CA ALA A 267 -12.71 3.72 7.86
C ALA A 267 -13.66 3.03 6.88
N PRO A 268 -13.45 1.74 6.54
CA PRO A 268 -14.43 0.98 5.80
C PRO A 268 -15.70 0.76 6.62
N LYS A 269 -16.87 0.72 5.96
CA LYS A 269 -18.14 0.35 6.60
C LYS A 269 -18.10 -1.07 7.14
N THR A 270 -17.53 -1.98 6.35
CA THR A 270 -17.40 -3.39 6.67
C THR A 270 -15.92 -3.74 6.81
N ILE A 271 -15.53 -4.20 7.99
CA ILE A 271 -14.23 -4.83 8.17
C ILE A 271 -14.43 -6.29 7.77
N LEU A 272 -13.93 -6.68 6.61
CA LEU A 272 -13.92 -8.08 6.22
C LEU A 272 -13.12 -8.89 7.25
N PRO A 273 -13.60 -10.10 7.63
CA PRO A 273 -12.82 -10.97 8.48
C PRO A 273 -11.45 -11.21 7.82
N LYS A 274 -10.40 -11.27 8.62
CA LYS A 274 -9.03 -11.52 8.15
C LYS A 274 -9.02 -12.74 7.22
N ALA A 275 -9.05 -12.50 5.92
CA ALA A 275 -8.75 -13.52 4.96
C ALA A 275 -7.26 -13.83 5.12
N HIS A 276 -6.98 -15.08 5.47
CA HIS A 276 -5.72 -15.80 5.49
C HIS A 276 -4.41 -14.97 5.58
N SER A 277 -3.60 -15.33 6.55
CA SER A 277 -2.25 -14.84 6.75
C SER A 277 -1.46 -14.90 5.43
N PHE A 278 -1.31 -13.79 4.74
CA PHE A 278 -0.24 -13.63 3.75
C PHE A 278 1.08 -13.78 4.53
N LYS A 279 1.77 -14.87 4.31
CA LYS A 279 3.16 -15.00 4.70
C LYS A 279 3.95 -14.24 3.64
N PHE A 280 4.33 -13.01 3.92
CA PHE A 280 5.46 -12.39 3.25
C PHE A 280 6.70 -13.12 3.80
N GLU A 281 7.19 -14.10 3.06
CA GLU A 281 8.50 -14.70 3.26
C GLU A 281 9.57 -13.81 2.64
#